data_f849b26210b92c879d9382c4db82dba5
#
_entry.id   f849b26210b92c879d9382c4db82dba5
#
_cell.length_a   1.000
_cell.length_b   1.000
_cell.length_c   1.000
_cell.angle_alpha   90.00
_cell.angle_beta   90.00
_cell.angle_gamma   90.00
#
_symmetry.space_group_name_H-M   'P 1'
#
loop_
_entity.id
_entity.type
_entity.pdbx_description
1 polymer ?
#
loop_
_entity_poly.entity_id
_entity_poly.type
_entity_poly.pdbx_seq_one_letter_code
_entity_poly.pdbx_strand_id
1 'polypeptide(L)'
;MLGDQAPIKELAEAAKKHDAVVLVDEAHSIGVFGKTGRGVAQEQEVEHLVDFTLGTFSKSVGTLGGYCVSNHPKFEILRLVCRPYVFTASLPPSVVASANKALELI
;
A
#
# COMPACT_ATOMS: atom_id res chain seq x y z
N MET A 1 8.00 -5.83 12.24
CA MET A 1 9.40 -5.99 12.68
C MET A 1 9.49 -6.85 13.94
N LEU A 2 8.46 -6.83 14.79
CA LEU A 2 8.36 -7.77 15.92
C LEU A 2 7.66 -9.09 15.52
N GLY A 3 7.11 -9.17 14.33
CA GLY A 3 6.34 -10.31 13.85
C GLY A 3 4.84 -10.26 14.19
N ASP A 4 4.40 -9.17 14.80
CA ASP A 4 3.00 -8.99 15.17
C ASP A 4 2.20 -8.41 13.99
N GLN A 5 0.97 -8.84 13.82
CA GLN A 5 0.03 -8.22 12.90
C GLN A 5 -0.78 -7.13 13.62
N ALA A 6 -0.92 -5.98 12.96
CA ALA A 6 -1.85 -4.96 13.45
C ALA A 6 -3.31 -5.45 13.36
N PRO A 7 -4.17 -5.13 14.33
CA PRO A 7 -5.60 -5.44 14.28
C PRO A 7 -6.32 -4.47 13.34
N ILE A 8 -6.05 -4.59 12.02
CA ILE A 8 -6.54 -3.64 11.00
C ILE A 8 -8.06 -3.64 10.97
N LYS A 9 -8.68 -4.80 11.13
CA LYS A 9 -10.14 -4.93 11.12
C LYS A 9 -10.80 -4.05 12.17
N GLU A 10 -10.39 -4.23 13.42
CA GLU A 10 -10.95 -3.49 14.55
C GLU A 10 -10.69 -1.99 14.43
N LEU A 11 -9.49 -1.61 13.99
CA LEU A 11 -9.12 -0.21 13.78
C LEU A 11 -9.92 0.43 12.64
N ALA A 12 -10.06 -0.26 11.50
CA ALA A 12 -10.81 0.23 10.36
C ALA A 12 -12.31 0.36 10.67
N GLU A 13 -12.90 -0.65 11.33
CA GLU A 13 -14.29 -0.59 11.78
C GLU A 13 -14.55 0.57 12.76
N ALA A 14 -13.60 0.82 13.69
CA ALA A 14 -13.69 1.95 14.61
C ALA A 14 -13.57 3.28 13.85
N ALA A 15 -12.62 3.39 12.92
CA ALA A 15 -12.42 4.60 12.11
C ALA A 15 -13.69 4.95 11.30
N LYS A 16 -14.32 3.96 10.67
CA LYS A 16 -15.56 4.19 9.87
C LYS A 16 -16.73 4.65 10.71
N LYS A 17 -16.84 4.25 11.99
CA LYS A 17 -17.87 4.78 12.90
C LYS A 17 -17.72 6.28 13.17
N HIS A 18 -16.53 6.84 12.96
CA HIS A 18 -16.20 8.23 13.21
C HIS A 18 -15.90 9.02 11.91
N ASP A 19 -16.28 8.45 10.75
CA ASP A 19 -16.03 9.04 9.42
C ASP A 19 -14.54 9.39 9.20
N ALA A 20 -13.65 8.58 9.77
CA ALA A 20 -12.21 8.78 9.67
C ALA A 20 -11.62 8.01 8.48
N VAL A 21 -10.57 8.59 7.91
CA VAL A 21 -9.79 7.99 6.82
C VAL A 21 -8.88 6.90 7.36
N VAL A 22 -8.87 5.75 6.69
CA VAL A 22 -8.00 4.62 7.02
C VAL A 22 -6.86 4.52 6.02
N LEU A 23 -5.65 4.67 6.51
CA LEU A 23 -4.42 4.47 5.75
C LEU A 23 -3.66 3.28 6.35
N VAL A 24 -3.33 2.29 5.52
CA VAL A 24 -2.58 1.11 5.94
C VAL A 24 -1.23 1.07 5.22
N ASP A 25 -0.17 0.88 5.98
CA ASP A 25 1.17 0.63 5.43
C ASP A 25 1.42 -0.89 5.38
N GLU A 26 1.44 -1.43 4.18
CA GLU A 26 1.68 -2.85 3.89
C GLU A 26 3.13 -3.14 3.48
N ALA A 27 4.08 -2.24 3.80
CA ALA A 27 5.46 -2.36 3.36
C ALA A 27 6.17 -3.65 3.84
N HIS A 28 5.71 -4.26 4.93
CA HIS A 28 6.22 -5.54 5.44
C HIS A 28 5.34 -6.75 5.11
N SER A 29 4.18 -6.54 4.53
CA SER A 29 3.14 -7.57 4.37
C SER A 29 2.80 -7.89 2.92
N ILE A 30 3.03 -6.95 1.99
CA ILE A 30 2.85 -7.23 0.55
C ILE A 30 3.76 -8.37 0.08
N GLY A 31 3.19 -9.33 -0.65
CA GLY A 31 3.88 -10.54 -1.08
C GLY A 31 4.08 -11.58 0.02
N VAL A 32 3.57 -11.35 1.25
CA VAL A 32 3.75 -12.23 2.41
C VAL A 32 2.41 -12.68 2.98
N PHE A 33 1.48 -11.76 3.16
CA PHE A 33 0.15 -12.02 3.74
C PHE A 33 -0.96 -11.83 2.72
N GLY A 34 -2.10 -12.46 3.01
CA GLY A 34 -3.28 -12.46 2.15
C GLY A 34 -3.22 -13.53 1.05
N LYS A 35 -4.38 -13.98 0.63
CA LYS A 35 -4.55 -15.09 -0.34
C LYS A 35 -3.83 -14.85 -1.68
N THR A 36 -3.68 -13.61 -2.08
CA THR A 36 -3.00 -13.19 -3.31
C THR A 36 -1.86 -12.21 -3.02
N GLY A 37 -1.27 -12.27 -1.82
CA GLY A 37 -0.11 -11.48 -1.44
C GLY A 37 -0.35 -9.97 -1.26
N ARG A 38 -1.62 -9.52 -1.12
CA ARG A 38 -1.93 -8.10 -1.04
C ARG A 38 -1.81 -7.48 0.36
N GLY A 39 -1.41 -8.29 1.34
CA GLY A 39 -1.08 -7.81 2.67
C GLY A 39 -2.09 -8.18 3.74
N VAL A 40 -1.94 -7.58 4.94
CA VAL A 40 -2.75 -7.89 6.13
C VAL A 40 -4.19 -7.43 5.99
N ALA A 41 -4.46 -6.34 5.27
CA ALA A 41 -5.83 -5.90 5.01
C ALA A 41 -6.63 -6.96 4.21
N GLN A 42 -5.96 -7.65 3.26
CA GLN A 42 -6.56 -8.79 2.56
C GLN A 42 -6.72 -10.00 3.49
N GLU A 43 -5.70 -10.32 4.28
CA GLU A 43 -5.72 -11.43 5.23
C GLU A 43 -6.88 -11.33 6.21
N GLN A 44 -7.18 -10.11 6.67
CA GLN A 44 -8.29 -9.81 7.59
C GLN A 44 -9.61 -9.48 6.87
N GLU A 45 -9.66 -9.58 5.53
CA GLU A 45 -10.85 -9.37 4.70
C GLU A 45 -11.46 -7.95 4.82
N VAL A 46 -10.62 -6.94 5.04
CA VAL A 46 -11.05 -5.54 5.28
C VAL A 46 -10.53 -4.53 4.26
N GLU A 47 -10.04 -4.97 3.11
CA GLU A 47 -9.57 -4.08 2.05
C GLU A 47 -10.60 -3.01 1.67
N HIS A 48 -11.89 -3.33 1.73
CA HIS A 48 -12.99 -2.42 1.42
C HIS A 48 -13.18 -1.28 2.44
N LEU A 49 -12.56 -1.37 3.62
CA LEU A 49 -12.55 -0.32 4.65
C LEU A 49 -11.29 0.57 4.58
N VAL A 50 -10.31 0.20 3.76
CA VAL A 50 -9.05 0.93 3.62
C VAL A 50 -9.17 1.97 2.51
N ASP A 51 -8.90 3.23 2.84
CA ASP A 51 -8.97 4.32 1.87
C ASP A 51 -7.65 4.48 1.09
N PHE A 52 -6.52 4.27 1.77
CA PHE A 52 -5.17 4.37 1.18
C PHE A 52 -4.31 3.20 1.63
N THR A 53 -3.65 2.56 0.67
CA THR A 53 -2.64 1.55 0.96
C THR A 53 -1.27 2.05 0.52
N LEU A 54 -0.31 2.03 1.45
CA LEU A 54 1.09 2.30 1.18
C LEU A 54 1.87 0.99 1.12
N GLY A 55 2.93 1.00 0.34
CA GLY A 55 3.86 -0.12 0.31
C GLY A 55 5.21 0.27 -0.25
N THR A 56 6.13 -0.68 -0.23
CA THR A 56 7.49 -0.48 -0.74
C THR A 56 7.86 -1.58 -1.74
N PHE A 57 8.67 -1.20 -2.71
CA PHE A 57 9.29 -2.17 -3.64
C PHE A 57 10.64 -2.70 -3.13
N SER A 58 11.16 -2.16 -2.01
CA SER A 58 12.49 -2.47 -1.51
C SER A 58 12.58 -3.69 -0.57
N LYS A 59 11.49 -4.44 -0.42
CA LYS A 59 11.42 -5.66 0.41
C LYS A 59 11.05 -6.88 -0.44
N SER A 60 9.85 -7.42 -0.28
CA SER A 60 9.37 -8.60 -1.04
C SER A 60 9.43 -8.44 -2.56
N VAL A 61 9.19 -7.25 -3.06
CA VAL A 61 9.24 -6.93 -4.51
C VAL A 61 10.68 -6.86 -5.04
N GLY A 62 11.68 -6.65 -4.18
CA GLY A 62 13.11 -6.80 -4.51
C GLY A 62 13.71 -5.73 -5.41
N THR A 63 13.15 -4.50 -5.44
CA THR A 63 13.67 -3.39 -6.22
C THR A 63 13.69 -2.09 -5.41
N LEU A 64 13.48 -0.93 -5.99
CA LEU A 64 13.52 0.36 -5.32
C LEU A 64 12.18 1.11 -5.43
N GLY A 65 11.94 2.01 -4.47
CA GLY A 65 10.78 2.88 -4.47
C GLY A 65 9.65 2.37 -3.59
N GLY A 66 8.50 2.99 -3.77
CA GLY A 66 7.28 2.65 -3.05
C GLY A 66 6.07 3.13 -3.81
N TYR A 67 4.91 2.86 -3.26
CA TYR A 67 3.64 3.23 -3.86
C TYR A 67 2.62 3.67 -2.82
N CYS A 68 1.67 4.44 -3.28
CA CYS A 68 0.41 4.67 -2.60
C CYS A 68 -0.70 4.39 -3.60
N VAL A 69 -1.69 3.61 -3.20
CA VAL A 69 -2.87 3.30 -4.02
C VAL A 69 -4.16 3.60 -3.27
N SER A 70 -5.18 3.97 -4.02
CA SER A 70 -6.50 4.27 -3.48
C SER A 70 -7.56 4.18 -4.57
N ASN A 71 -8.78 3.81 -4.18
CA ASN A 71 -9.98 3.91 -5.02
C ASN A 71 -10.70 5.25 -4.86
N HIS A 72 -10.13 6.20 -4.11
CA HIS A 72 -10.74 7.50 -3.89
C HIS A 72 -10.81 8.30 -5.22
N PRO A 73 -11.98 8.83 -5.61
CA PRO A 73 -12.16 9.46 -6.93
C PRO A 73 -11.30 10.69 -7.18
N LYS A 74 -10.82 11.35 -6.12
CA LYS A 74 -9.92 12.52 -6.20
C LYS A 74 -8.45 12.15 -5.97
N PHE A 75 -8.08 10.85 -5.98
CA PHE A 75 -6.72 10.41 -5.67
C PHE A 75 -5.65 11.04 -6.59
N GLU A 76 -5.97 11.23 -7.86
CA GLU A 76 -5.05 11.83 -8.84
C GLU A 76 -4.60 13.26 -8.46
N ILE A 77 -5.35 13.97 -7.61
CA ILE A 77 -4.93 15.29 -7.13
C ILE A 77 -3.62 15.22 -6.36
N LEU A 78 -3.32 14.09 -5.70
CA LEU A 78 -2.07 13.91 -4.97
C LEU A 78 -0.84 14.07 -5.86
N ARG A 79 -0.93 13.73 -7.14
CA ARG A 79 0.17 13.94 -8.11
C ARG A 79 0.55 15.42 -8.28
N LEU A 80 -0.37 16.32 -7.98
CA LEU A 80 -0.19 17.76 -8.15
C LEU A 80 0.15 18.48 -6.83
N VAL A 81 -0.32 17.93 -5.70
CA VAL A 81 -0.23 18.63 -4.40
C VAL A 81 0.68 17.93 -3.40
N CYS A 82 0.99 16.66 -3.59
CA CYS A 82 1.87 15.91 -2.71
C CYS A 82 3.34 16.34 -2.94
N ARG A 83 3.85 17.21 -2.09
CA ARG A 83 5.20 17.78 -2.24
C ARG A 83 6.30 16.71 -2.36
N PRO A 84 6.35 15.66 -1.54
CA PRO A 84 7.34 14.60 -1.70
C PRO A 84 7.30 13.92 -3.08
N TYR A 85 6.12 13.81 -3.69
CA TYR A 85 5.97 13.25 -5.03
C TYR A 85 6.40 14.24 -6.11
N VAL A 86 5.96 15.51 -6.02
CA VAL A 86 6.22 16.56 -7.04
C VAL A 86 7.71 16.90 -7.13
N PHE A 87 8.41 16.91 -6.00
CA PHE A 87 9.82 17.33 -5.90
C PHE A 87 10.80 16.15 -5.82
N THR A 88 10.40 14.96 -6.26
CA THR A 88 11.31 13.81 -6.35
C THR A 88 11.54 13.42 -7.82
N ALA A 89 12.70 12.82 -8.09
CA ALA A 89 12.97 12.24 -9.39
C ALA A 89 12.13 10.97 -9.62
N SER A 90 11.68 10.78 -10.84
CA SER A 90 10.96 9.56 -11.23
C SER A 90 11.85 8.31 -11.10
N LEU A 91 11.23 7.19 -10.82
CA LEU A 91 11.93 5.90 -10.81
C LEU A 91 12.47 5.57 -12.21
N PRO A 92 13.69 5.03 -12.32
CA PRO A 92 14.23 4.55 -13.59
C PRO A 92 13.32 3.50 -14.25
N PRO A 93 13.18 3.46 -15.58
CA PRO A 93 12.33 2.48 -16.26
C PRO A 93 12.66 1.02 -15.94
N SER A 94 13.93 0.70 -15.73
CA SER A 94 14.37 -0.64 -15.31
C SER A 94 13.83 -1.05 -13.94
N VAL A 95 13.77 -0.12 -12.99
CA VAL A 95 13.20 -0.33 -11.65
C VAL A 95 11.69 -0.57 -11.74
N VAL A 96 10.99 0.22 -12.55
CA VAL A 96 9.55 0.06 -12.77
C VAL A 96 9.24 -1.28 -13.44
N ALA A 97 10.00 -1.66 -14.47
CA ALA A 97 9.85 -2.95 -15.14
C ALA A 97 10.10 -4.13 -14.17
N SER A 98 11.10 -4.01 -13.32
CA SER A 98 11.41 -5.01 -12.28
C SER A 98 10.26 -5.14 -11.27
N ALA A 99 9.73 -4.02 -10.79
CA ALA A 99 8.59 -4.00 -9.87
C ALA A 99 7.35 -4.63 -10.50
N ASN A 100 7.02 -4.27 -11.74
CA ASN A 100 5.90 -4.86 -12.45
C ASN A 100 6.05 -6.38 -12.58
N LYS A 101 7.24 -6.85 -12.97
CA LYS A 101 7.48 -8.29 -13.10
C LYS A 101 7.37 -9.04 -11.78
N ALA A 102 7.87 -8.46 -10.70
CA ALA A 102 7.74 -9.05 -9.37
C ALA A 102 6.26 -9.13 -8.91
N LEU A 103 5.48 -8.08 -9.14
CA LEU A 103 4.05 -8.07 -8.81
C LEU A 103 3.21 -9.05 -9.64
N GLU A 104 3.64 -9.38 -10.87
CA GLU A 104 3.01 -10.44 -11.66
C GLU A 104 3.29 -11.85 -11.12
N LEU A 105 4.34 -12.02 -10.33
CA LEU A 105 4.76 -13.31 -9.77
C LEU A 105 4.19 -13.57 -8.38
N ILE A 106 3.75 -12.53 -7.68
CA ILE A 106 3.06 -12.60 -6.39
C ILE A 106 1.60 -12.98 -6.60
#